data_09fcc64d1ec0b6ed9f9d417f89a7899f
#
_entry.id   09fcc64d1ec0b6ed9f9d417f89a7899f
#
_cell.length_a   1.000
_cell.length_b   1.000
_cell.length_c   1.000
_cell.angle_alpha   90.00
_cell.angle_beta   90.00
_cell.angle_gamma   90.00
#
_symmetry.space_group_name_H-M   'P 1'
#
loop_
_entity.id
_entity.type
_entity.pdbx_description
1 polymer ?
#
loop_
_entity_poly.entity_id
_entity_poly.type
_entity_poly.pdbx_seq_one_letter_code
_entity_poly.pdbx_strand_id
1 'polypeptide(L)'
;MRATVIDHVIVHGMTMAEAGLRVRPNLSRFTVATIFRAFRQHNRVERMPHRGGRVAIFTAAQETLIVDMVRENNLIRLREIRDKVIADNVNFENIDVSLATIDRVLRRQKMRMKQVYRVPFERNSARHKDLRYEYLQDITVGRDGHEYLFLDEAGFNLQKRRQRGRNIIGQRAITEVPGQREDNITLCAAMGSEGLVHRHAVLGSYNSQRLLTFLEELKDILLDRQQHHPGPAPHIYVIIWDNVRFHRTNQIREWFTTNSNHFLNVCLPPYSPFLNPIEEFFSSWRWKVYDRQPYTTENLLRAMELACVDIPVEAFQEWFRHSRAFFPRCLARDNIACDVDEVMWPDAAQRHDAAQ
;
A
#
# COMPACT_ATOMS: atom_id res chain seq x y z
N MET A 1 -42.06 9.50 3.37
CA MET A 1 -42.34 10.74 2.61
C MET A 1 -43.48 10.61 1.59
N ARG A 2 -43.44 9.69 0.59
CA ARG A 2 -44.54 9.56 -0.41
C ARG A 2 -45.84 9.06 0.24
N ALA A 3 -45.77 8.04 1.09
CA ALA A 3 -46.91 7.57 1.90
C ALA A 3 -47.50 8.70 2.75
N THR A 4 -46.66 9.42 3.47
CA THR A 4 -47.03 10.53 4.35
C THR A 4 -47.75 11.64 3.61
N VAL A 5 -47.29 12.00 2.39
CA VAL A 5 -47.92 13.03 1.57
C VAL A 5 -49.30 12.55 1.07
N ILE A 6 -49.43 11.29 0.69
CA ILE A 6 -50.70 10.69 0.28
C ILE A 6 -51.70 10.69 1.45
N ASP A 7 -51.21 10.32 2.65
CA ASP A 7 -52.00 10.29 3.88
C ASP A 7 -52.50 11.71 4.27
N HIS A 8 -51.64 12.72 4.18
CA HIS A 8 -51.99 14.12 4.42
C HIS A 8 -53.15 14.61 3.50
N VAL A 9 -53.15 14.16 2.23
CA VAL A 9 -54.19 14.55 1.28
C VAL A 9 -55.46 13.75 1.47
N ILE A 10 -55.39 12.42 1.70
CA ILE A 10 -56.56 11.54 1.74
C ILE A 10 -57.20 11.56 3.14
N VAL A 11 -56.41 11.36 4.19
CA VAL A 11 -56.93 11.20 5.56
C VAL A 11 -57.19 12.56 6.22
N HIS A 12 -56.22 13.48 6.03
CA HIS A 12 -56.30 14.78 6.68
C HIS A 12 -56.91 15.90 5.81
N GLY A 13 -57.33 15.60 4.58
CA GLY A 13 -58.00 16.55 3.70
C GLY A 13 -57.19 17.78 3.30
N MET A 14 -55.85 17.73 3.43
CA MET A 14 -54.97 18.85 3.13
C MET A 14 -54.90 19.11 1.63
N THR A 15 -54.72 20.38 1.27
CA THR A 15 -54.36 20.72 -0.10
C THR A 15 -52.98 20.19 -0.48
N MET A 16 -52.73 19.99 -1.78
CA MET A 16 -51.44 19.49 -2.26
C MET A 16 -50.29 20.41 -1.89
N ALA A 17 -50.54 21.70 -1.74
CA ALA A 17 -49.53 22.67 -1.30
C ALA A 17 -49.19 22.50 0.20
N GLU A 18 -50.22 22.40 1.04
CA GLU A 18 -50.06 22.19 2.48
C GLU A 18 -49.39 20.84 2.78
N ALA A 19 -49.80 19.75 2.13
CA ALA A 19 -49.22 18.44 2.26
C ALA A 19 -47.71 18.44 1.89
N GLY A 20 -47.31 19.22 0.88
CA GLY A 20 -45.92 19.39 0.48
C GLY A 20 -45.06 20.12 1.49
N LEU A 21 -45.64 21.10 2.21
CA LEU A 21 -44.94 21.86 3.25
C LEU A 21 -44.77 21.08 4.56
N ARG A 22 -45.59 20.06 4.79
CA ARG A 22 -45.60 19.22 6.01
C ARG A 22 -44.57 18.11 6.00
N VAL A 23 -43.86 17.87 4.89
CA VAL A 23 -42.80 16.86 4.77
C VAL A 23 -41.44 17.51 4.65
N ARG A 24 -40.39 16.78 5.08
CA ARG A 24 -39.01 17.27 4.92
C ARG A 24 -38.18 16.29 4.09
N PRO A 25 -37.45 16.77 3.05
CA PRO A 25 -37.45 18.16 2.56
C PRO A 25 -38.84 18.53 1.99
N ASN A 26 -39.17 19.84 2.01
CA ASN A 26 -40.43 20.33 1.49
C ASN A 26 -40.61 19.95 0.01
N LEU A 27 -41.82 19.53 -0.36
CA LEU A 27 -42.18 19.17 -1.74
C LEU A 27 -43.01 20.28 -2.36
N SER A 28 -42.78 20.56 -3.64
CA SER A 28 -43.63 21.47 -4.37
C SER A 28 -45.03 20.89 -4.59
N ARG A 29 -46.04 21.76 -4.69
CA ARG A 29 -47.43 21.36 -5.06
C ARG A 29 -47.45 20.44 -6.27
N PHE A 30 -46.61 20.68 -7.29
CA PHE A 30 -46.57 19.87 -8.50
C PHE A 30 -46.00 18.47 -8.24
N THR A 31 -45.00 18.35 -7.37
CA THR A 31 -44.41 17.06 -6.96
C THR A 31 -45.48 16.24 -6.22
N VAL A 32 -46.20 16.87 -5.28
CA VAL A 32 -47.29 16.22 -4.55
C VAL A 32 -48.41 15.76 -5.49
N ALA A 33 -48.82 16.62 -6.44
CA ALA A 33 -49.82 16.28 -7.46
C ALA A 33 -49.40 15.07 -8.31
N THR A 34 -48.11 14.99 -8.67
CA THR A 34 -47.56 13.86 -9.43
C THR A 34 -47.59 12.55 -8.61
N ILE A 35 -47.20 12.62 -7.32
CA ILE A 35 -47.25 11.50 -6.39
C ILE A 35 -48.66 11.02 -6.22
N PHE A 36 -49.60 11.93 -5.99
CA PHE A 36 -51.01 11.63 -5.76
C PHE A 36 -51.73 11.05 -7.02
N ARG A 37 -51.40 11.59 -8.20
CA ARG A 37 -51.91 11.07 -9.48
C ARG A 37 -51.42 9.64 -9.71
N ALA A 38 -50.12 9.36 -9.49
CA ALA A 38 -49.57 8.02 -9.61
C ALA A 38 -50.23 7.02 -8.64
N PHE A 39 -50.51 7.46 -7.40
CA PHE A 39 -51.24 6.67 -6.42
C PHE A 39 -52.68 6.36 -6.90
N ARG A 40 -53.42 7.36 -7.34
CA ARG A 40 -54.79 7.16 -7.84
C ARG A 40 -54.88 6.23 -9.05
N GLN A 41 -53.87 6.30 -9.96
CA GLN A 41 -53.88 5.49 -11.18
C GLN A 41 -53.41 4.06 -10.96
N HIS A 42 -52.49 3.83 -10.04
CA HIS A 42 -51.80 2.55 -9.90
C HIS A 42 -51.88 1.92 -8.51
N ASN A 43 -52.57 2.57 -7.57
CA ASN A 43 -52.64 2.20 -6.15
C ASN A 43 -51.23 1.87 -5.53
N ARG A 44 -50.20 2.60 -5.97
CA ARG A 44 -48.83 2.40 -5.50
C ARG A 44 -48.29 3.64 -4.83
N VAL A 45 -47.70 3.43 -3.64
CA VAL A 45 -46.98 4.47 -2.88
C VAL A 45 -45.58 4.64 -3.41
N GLU A 46 -44.94 3.55 -3.83
CA GLU A 46 -43.57 3.54 -4.30
C GLU A 46 -43.37 4.22 -5.66
N ARG A 47 -42.16 4.69 -5.90
CA ARG A 47 -41.78 5.25 -7.20
C ARG A 47 -41.84 4.12 -8.24
N MET A 48 -42.50 4.38 -9.38
CA MET A 48 -42.43 3.44 -10.51
C MET A 48 -40.95 3.19 -10.87
N PRO A 49 -40.56 1.94 -11.11
CA PRO A 49 -39.24 1.69 -11.67
C PRO A 49 -39.10 2.47 -12.98
N HIS A 50 -37.90 2.98 -13.22
CA HIS A 50 -37.63 3.74 -14.45
C HIS A 50 -38.02 2.89 -15.68
N ARG A 51 -39.10 3.25 -16.36
CA ARG A 51 -39.43 2.71 -17.67
C ARG A 51 -38.70 3.52 -18.72
N GLY A 52 -37.67 2.93 -19.26
CA GLY A 52 -36.87 3.55 -20.30
C GLY A 52 -35.43 3.74 -19.85
N GLY A 53 -34.54 3.17 -20.57
CA GLY A 53 -33.10 3.17 -20.51
C GLY A 53 -32.63 2.27 -21.64
N ARG A 54 -31.44 2.53 -22.14
CA ARG A 54 -30.82 1.65 -23.12
C ARG A 54 -30.66 0.28 -22.46
N VAL A 55 -31.14 -0.76 -23.08
CA VAL A 55 -30.97 -2.15 -22.60
C VAL A 55 -29.48 -2.40 -22.35
N ALA A 56 -29.15 -3.11 -21.28
CA ALA A 56 -27.78 -3.50 -21.01
C ALA A 56 -27.26 -4.34 -22.19
N ILE A 57 -26.10 -3.98 -22.71
CA ILE A 57 -25.46 -4.66 -23.83
C ILE A 57 -25.01 -6.07 -23.43
N PHE A 58 -24.57 -6.21 -22.18
CA PHE A 58 -24.08 -7.47 -21.62
C PHE A 58 -25.03 -8.03 -20.57
N THR A 59 -25.19 -9.34 -20.57
CA THR A 59 -25.78 -10.09 -19.45
C THR A 59 -24.82 -10.15 -18.27
N ALA A 60 -25.32 -10.51 -17.08
CA ALA A 60 -24.49 -10.68 -15.90
C ALA A 60 -23.38 -11.75 -16.10
N ALA A 61 -23.69 -12.84 -16.80
CA ALA A 61 -22.71 -13.88 -17.13
C ALA A 61 -21.59 -13.33 -18.05
N GLN A 62 -21.95 -12.56 -19.07
CA GLN A 62 -20.97 -11.91 -19.96
C GLN A 62 -20.10 -10.87 -19.25
N GLU A 63 -20.66 -10.10 -18.31
CA GLU A 63 -19.86 -9.20 -17.47
C GLU A 63 -18.86 -9.97 -16.60
N THR A 64 -19.23 -11.14 -16.09
CA THR A 64 -18.33 -12.02 -15.34
C THR A 64 -17.17 -12.49 -16.22
N LEU A 65 -17.43 -12.93 -17.45
CA LEU A 65 -16.37 -13.33 -18.39
C LEU A 65 -15.38 -12.19 -18.69
N ILE A 66 -15.89 -10.96 -18.86
CA ILE A 66 -15.02 -9.77 -19.04
C ILE A 66 -14.14 -9.55 -17.80
N VAL A 67 -14.67 -9.74 -16.60
CA VAL A 67 -13.93 -9.66 -15.34
C VAL A 67 -12.86 -10.75 -15.26
N ASP A 68 -13.18 -11.97 -15.67
CA ASP A 68 -12.25 -13.10 -15.64
C ASP A 68 -11.08 -12.91 -16.61
N MET A 69 -11.30 -12.30 -17.79
CA MET A 69 -10.20 -11.89 -18.68
C MET A 69 -9.18 -10.96 -17.97
N VAL A 70 -9.66 -10.05 -17.12
CA VAL A 70 -8.78 -9.17 -16.33
C VAL A 70 -8.11 -9.93 -15.18
N ARG A 71 -8.77 -10.93 -14.60
CA ARG A 71 -8.19 -11.76 -13.54
C ARG A 71 -7.08 -12.69 -14.05
N GLU A 72 -7.27 -13.25 -15.24
CA GLU A 72 -6.27 -14.07 -15.91
C GLU A 72 -5.04 -13.24 -16.30
N ASN A 73 -5.28 -12.01 -16.78
CA ASN A 73 -4.22 -11.09 -17.17
C ASN A 73 -4.56 -9.66 -16.72
N ASN A 74 -4.06 -9.27 -15.55
CA ASN A 74 -4.31 -7.93 -15.00
C ASN A 74 -3.62 -6.78 -15.77
N LEU A 75 -2.76 -7.08 -16.75
CA LEU A 75 -2.13 -6.13 -17.66
C LEU A 75 -2.90 -5.96 -18.97
N ILE A 76 -3.98 -6.71 -19.17
CA ILE A 76 -4.78 -6.67 -20.39
C ILE A 76 -5.34 -5.25 -20.64
N ARG A 77 -5.26 -4.78 -21.87
CA ARG A 77 -5.77 -3.47 -22.27
C ARG A 77 -7.24 -3.56 -22.66
N LEU A 78 -7.98 -2.46 -22.49
CA LEU A 78 -9.39 -2.40 -22.90
C LEU A 78 -9.60 -2.79 -24.37
N ARG A 79 -8.64 -2.48 -25.25
CA ARG A 79 -8.68 -2.87 -26.66
C ARG A 79 -8.60 -4.39 -26.81
N GLU A 80 -7.70 -5.04 -26.10
CA GLU A 80 -7.53 -6.49 -26.13
C GLU A 80 -8.77 -7.22 -25.58
N ILE A 81 -9.38 -6.67 -24.52
CA ILE A 81 -10.66 -7.20 -23.99
C ILE A 81 -11.75 -7.09 -25.07
N ARG A 82 -11.88 -5.92 -25.72
CA ARG A 82 -12.85 -5.71 -26.79
C ARG A 82 -12.63 -6.71 -27.93
N ASP A 83 -11.40 -6.85 -28.37
CA ASP A 83 -11.04 -7.73 -29.48
C ASP A 83 -11.37 -9.20 -29.14
N LYS A 84 -11.13 -9.63 -27.88
CA LYS A 84 -11.56 -10.95 -27.39
C LYS A 84 -13.09 -11.09 -27.33
N VAL A 85 -13.82 -10.08 -26.88
CA VAL A 85 -15.28 -10.07 -26.86
C VAL A 85 -15.86 -10.19 -28.27
N ILE A 86 -15.32 -9.48 -29.23
CA ILE A 86 -15.75 -9.54 -30.65
C ILE A 86 -15.41 -10.90 -31.28
N ALA A 87 -14.28 -11.49 -30.93
CA ALA A 87 -13.84 -12.76 -31.48
C ALA A 87 -14.60 -13.98 -30.90
N ASP A 88 -15.12 -13.86 -29.68
CA ASP A 88 -15.84 -14.94 -29.00
C ASP A 88 -17.33 -14.93 -29.34
N ASN A 89 -17.67 -15.52 -30.50
CA ASN A 89 -19.05 -15.64 -30.96
C ASN A 89 -19.90 -16.64 -30.18
N VAL A 90 -19.32 -17.42 -29.27
CA VAL A 90 -20.03 -18.38 -28.44
C VAL A 90 -20.69 -17.68 -27.23
N ASN A 91 -19.89 -16.87 -26.54
CA ASN A 91 -20.34 -16.19 -25.32
C ASN A 91 -20.88 -14.77 -25.60
N PHE A 92 -20.45 -14.13 -26.69
CA PHE A 92 -20.78 -12.75 -27.05
C PHE A 92 -21.33 -12.64 -28.50
N GLU A 93 -22.31 -13.46 -28.82
CA GLU A 93 -22.90 -13.53 -30.16
C GLU A 93 -23.31 -12.13 -30.68
N ASN A 94 -22.75 -11.74 -31.83
CA ASN A 94 -23.04 -10.48 -32.53
C ASN A 94 -22.89 -9.19 -31.71
N ILE A 95 -22.01 -9.20 -30.70
CA ILE A 95 -21.78 -8.03 -29.86
C ILE A 95 -20.61 -7.20 -30.42
N ASP A 96 -20.91 -5.99 -30.92
CA ASP A 96 -19.90 -4.94 -31.17
C ASP A 96 -20.01 -3.86 -30.08
N VAL A 97 -18.88 -3.57 -29.42
CA VAL A 97 -18.86 -2.65 -28.29
C VAL A 97 -17.71 -1.65 -28.34
N SER A 98 -17.98 -0.46 -27.82
CA SER A 98 -16.96 0.55 -27.64
C SER A 98 -16.07 0.26 -26.41
N LEU A 99 -14.83 0.76 -26.41
CA LEU A 99 -13.93 0.72 -25.24
C LEU A 99 -14.56 1.33 -23.99
N ALA A 100 -15.37 2.39 -24.17
CA ALA A 100 -16.10 3.03 -23.08
C ALA A 100 -17.16 2.12 -22.45
N THR A 101 -17.72 1.19 -23.21
CA THR A 101 -18.68 0.21 -22.68
C THR A 101 -17.96 -0.83 -21.81
N ILE A 102 -16.82 -1.35 -22.27
CA ILE A 102 -15.95 -2.24 -21.49
C ILE A 102 -15.50 -1.55 -20.17
N ASP A 103 -15.00 -0.31 -20.25
CA ASP A 103 -14.57 0.45 -19.06
C ASP A 103 -15.74 0.64 -18.06
N ARG A 104 -16.97 0.90 -18.54
CA ARG A 104 -18.15 1.00 -17.66
C ARG A 104 -18.49 -0.33 -16.97
N VAL A 105 -18.35 -1.46 -17.66
CA VAL A 105 -18.52 -2.79 -17.06
C VAL A 105 -17.49 -2.99 -15.95
N LEU A 106 -16.20 -2.78 -16.24
CA LEU A 106 -15.14 -2.95 -15.24
C LEU A 106 -15.33 -2.03 -14.03
N ARG A 107 -15.69 -0.76 -14.24
CA ARG A 107 -15.99 0.18 -13.12
C ARG A 107 -17.19 -0.25 -12.29
N ARG A 108 -18.24 -0.79 -12.90
CA ARG A 108 -19.41 -1.33 -12.22
C ARG A 108 -19.03 -2.51 -11.34
N GLN A 109 -18.12 -3.34 -11.82
CA GLN A 109 -17.51 -4.46 -11.08
C GLN A 109 -16.36 -4.02 -10.14
N LYS A 110 -16.27 -2.70 -9.82
CA LYS A 110 -15.29 -2.09 -8.92
C LYS A 110 -13.82 -2.27 -9.35
N MET A 111 -13.57 -2.63 -10.60
CA MET A 111 -12.23 -2.69 -11.17
C MET A 111 -11.77 -1.32 -11.68
N ARG A 112 -10.53 -0.95 -11.35
CA ARG A 112 -9.91 0.31 -11.78
C ARG A 112 -8.43 0.08 -12.10
N MET A 113 -7.88 0.95 -12.93
CA MET A 113 -6.43 1.01 -13.14
C MET A 113 -5.72 1.27 -11.82
N LYS A 114 -4.75 0.40 -11.50
CA LYS A 114 -3.84 0.52 -10.36
C LYS A 114 -2.41 0.53 -10.89
N GLN A 115 -1.48 1.04 -10.09
CA GLN A 115 -0.06 0.87 -10.38
C GLN A 115 0.30 -0.61 -10.27
N VAL A 116 1.03 -1.11 -11.28
CA VAL A 116 1.46 -2.51 -11.27
C VAL A 116 2.63 -2.67 -10.33
N TYR A 117 2.47 -3.54 -9.35
CA TYR A 117 3.55 -3.99 -8.49
C TYR A 117 4.27 -5.17 -9.16
N ARG A 118 5.58 -5.03 -9.39
CA ARG A 118 6.39 -6.04 -10.07
C ARG A 118 7.04 -6.95 -9.04
N VAL A 119 6.70 -8.21 -9.07
CA VAL A 119 7.25 -9.24 -8.18
C VAL A 119 8.15 -10.15 -9.02
N PRO A 120 9.42 -10.33 -8.65
CA PRO A 120 10.27 -11.31 -9.29
C PRO A 120 9.63 -12.72 -9.16
N PHE A 121 9.62 -13.48 -10.25
CA PHE A 121 8.98 -14.81 -10.24
C PHE A 121 9.71 -15.78 -9.30
N GLU A 122 11.01 -15.54 -9.06
CA GLU A 122 11.82 -16.32 -8.14
C GLU A 122 11.38 -16.18 -6.68
N ARG A 123 10.72 -15.08 -6.30
CA ARG A 123 10.26 -14.83 -4.92
C ARG A 123 9.53 -16.01 -4.32
N ASN A 124 8.71 -16.69 -5.08
CA ASN A 124 7.88 -17.80 -4.64
C ASN A 124 8.38 -19.18 -5.10
N SER A 125 9.65 -19.28 -5.55
CA SER A 125 10.27 -20.56 -5.81
C SER A 125 10.42 -21.36 -4.51
N ALA A 126 10.45 -22.69 -4.59
CA ALA A 126 10.63 -23.59 -3.44
C ALA A 126 11.85 -23.18 -2.60
N ARG A 127 12.99 -22.93 -3.25
CA ARG A 127 14.22 -22.48 -2.59
C ARG A 127 14.02 -21.21 -1.74
N HIS A 128 13.35 -20.16 -2.26
CA HIS A 128 13.18 -18.91 -1.50
C HIS A 128 12.14 -19.03 -0.39
N LYS A 129 11.18 -19.94 -0.53
CA LYS A 129 10.26 -20.29 0.55
C LYS A 129 10.98 -21.01 1.69
N ASP A 130 11.88 -21.95 1.37
CA ASP A 130 12.70 -22.63 2.37
C ASP A 130 13.66 -21.67 3.07
N LEU A 131 14.32 -20.77 2.33
CA LEU A 131 15.17 -19.73 2.94
C LEU A 131 14.41 -18.82 3.90
N ARG A 132 13.15 -18.46 3.60
CA ARG A 132 12.31 -17.70 4.53
C ARG A 132 11.93 -18.50 5.77
N TYR A 133 11.63 -19.77 5.59
CA TYR A 133 11.35 -20.69 6.70
C TYR A 133 12.58 -20.81 7.62
N GLU A 134 13.76 -21.08 7.08
CA GLU A 134 15.02 -21.19 7.82
C GLU A 134 15.35 -19.89 8.58
N TYR A 135 15.23 -18.74 7.91
CA TYR A 135 15.41 -17.44 8.54
C TYR A 135 14.50 -17.25 9.76
N LEU A 136 13.20 -17.58 9.63
CA LEU A 136 12.28 -17.45 10.74
C LEU A 136 12.57 -18.44 11.87
N GLN A 137 12.98 -19.66 11.56
CA GLN A 137 13.44 -20.60 12.59
C GLN A 137 14.64 -20.01 13.35
N ASP A 138 15.60 -19.42 12.63
CA ASP A 138 16.79 -18.82 13.23
C ASP A 138 16.48 -17.63 14.12
N ILE A 139 15.54 -16.75 13.75
CA ILE A 139 15.22 -15.57 14.55
C ILE A 139 14.16 -15.81 15.65
N THR A 140 13.41 -16.91 15.62
CA THR A 140 12.34 -17.15 16.59
C THR A 140 12.69 -18.22 17.63
N VAL A 141 13.61 -19.12 17.34
CA VAL A 141 13.96 -20.24 18.25
C VAL A 141 15.21 -19.91 19.07
N GLY A 142 15.09 -19.99 20.38
CA GLY A 142 16.24 -19.92 21.30
C GLY A 142 16.90 -18.55 21.44
N ARG A 143 16.21 -17.47 21.08
CA ARG A 143 16.75 -16.10 21.16
C ARG A 143 15.93 -15.21 22.09
N ASP A 144 15.45 -15.77 23.20
CA ASP A 144 14.79 -14.99 24.25
C ASP A 144 15.78 -13.97 24.83
N GLY A 145 15.36 -12.70 24.92
CA GLY A 145 16.19 -11.60 25.42
C GLY A 145 17.11 -10.95 24.37
N HIS A 146 17.08 -11.38 23.10
CA HIS A 146 17.80 -10.69 22.02
C HIS A 146 17.04 -9.45 21.55
N GLU A 147 17.76 -8.38 21.27
CA GLU A 147 17.25 -7.18 20.61
C GLU A 147 17.54 -7.22 19.13
N TYR A 148 16.49 -7.08 18.30
CA TYR A 148 16.60 -7.11 16.84
C TYR A 148 16.70 -5.70 16.28
N LEU A 149 17.77 -5.45 15.53
CA LEU A 149 18.03 -4.19 14.86
C LEU A 149 18.08 -4.41 13.36
N PHE A 150 17.25 -3.68 12.63
CA PHE A 150 17.28 -3.66 11.18
C PHE A 150 18.16 -2.53 10.69
N LEU A 151 19.10 -2.86 9.80
CA LEU A 151 20.06 -1.94 9.24
C LEU A 151 19.98 -1.98 7.72
N ASP A 152 19.96 -0.80 7.08
CA ASP A 152 19.94 -0.69 5.62
C ASP A 152 20.34 0.72 5.17
N GLU A 153 20.55 0.92 3.86
CA GLU A 153 20.93 2.19 3.27
C GLU A 153 19.89 2.70 2.28
N ALA A 154 19.61 4.00 2.36
CA ALA A 154 18.75 4.68 1.43
C ALA A 154 19.43 5.85 0.74
N GLY A 155 19.49 5.81 -0.60
CA GLY A 155 19.93 6.94 -1.41
C GLY A 155 18.86 8.02 -1.56
N PHE A 156 19.27 9.28 -1.49
CA PHE A 156 18.45 10.45 -1.75
C PHE A 156 19.13 11.39 -2.73
N ASN A 157 18.34 11.97 -3.65
CA ASN A 157 18.83 12.92 -4.63
C ASN A 157 17.90 14.13 -4.68
N LEU A 158 18.47 15.34 -4.71
CA LEU A 158 17.74 16.62 -4.79
C LEU A 158 16.86 16.75 -6.03
N GLN A 159 17.19 16.05 -7.12
CA GLN A 159 16.40 16.08 -8.35
C GLN A 159 15.10 15.28 -8.25
N LYS A 160 14.97 14.37 -7.29
CA LYS A 160 13.72 13.62 -7.10
C LYS A 160 12.64 14.54 -6.54
N ARG A 161 11.58 14.76 -7.34
CA ARG A 161 10.40 15.56 -7.00
C ARG A 161 9.15 14.73 -7.26
N ARG A 162 8.00 15.24 -6.80
CA ARG A 162 6.70 14.67 -7.15
C ARG A 162 6.57 14.61 -8.67
N GLN A 163 6.28 13.43 -9.21
CA GLN A 163 6.18 13.20 -10.67
C GLN A 163 4.90 13.76 -11.29
N ARG A 164 3.96 14.22 -10.46
CA ARG A 164 2.67 14.77 -10.90
C ARG A 164 2.42 16.11 -10.25
N GLY A 165 2.10 17.09 -11.09
CA GLY A 165 1.65 18.42 -10.70
C GLY A 165 0.28 18.74 -11.32
N ARG A 166 -0.31 19.85 -10.93
CA ARG A 166 -1.56 20.37 -11.52
C ARG A 166 -1.26 21.64 -12.29
N ASN A 167 -1.88 21.81 -13.44
CA ASN A 167 -1.92 23.04 -14.21
C ASN A 167 -3.22 23.10 -15.00
N ILE A 168 -3.47 24.23 -15.65
CA ILE A 168 -4.62 24.44 -16.54
C ILE A 168 -4.53 23.46 -17.72
N ILE A 169 -5.68 22.99 -18.20
CA ILE A 169 -5.76 22.07 -19.35
C ILE A 169 -5.03 22.70 -20.55
N GLY A 170 -4.13 21.92 -21.15
CA GLY A 170 -3.30 22.39 -22.28
C GLY A 170 -1.95 22.99 -21.88
N GLN A 171 -1.70 23.24 -20.57
CA GLN A 171 -0.42 23.71 -20.07
C GLN A 171 0.32 22.61 -19.30
N ARG A 172 1.65 22.62 -19.41
CA ARG A 172 2.49 21.67 -18.66
C ARG A 172 2.71 22.15 -17.23
N ALA A 173 2.61 21.25 -16.26
CA ALA A 173 3.09 21.52 -14.91
C ALA A 173 4.63 21.52 -14.94
N ILE A 174 5.24 22.64 -14.60
CA ILE A 174 6.69 22.86 -14.63
C ILE A 174 7.15 23.09 -13.19
N THR A 175 8.27 22.50 -12.81
CA THR A 175 8.99 22.78 -11.57
C THR A 175 10.46 22.98 -11.88
N GLU A 176 11.09 23.94 -11.24
CA GLU A 176 12.52 24.15 -11.34
C GLU A 176 13.25 23.19 -10.40
N VAL A 177 14.34 22.62 -10.88
CA VAL A 177 15.21 21.71 -10.12
C VAL A 177 16.66 22.12 -10.35
N PRO A 178 17.59 21.83 -9.42
CA PRO A 178 19.01 22.08 -9.63
C PRO A 178 19.50 21.41 -10.92
N GLY A 179 20.17 22.19 -11.77
CA GLY A 179 20.62 21.72 -13.09
C GLY A 179 21.85 20.79 -13.06
N GLN A 180 22.62 20.81 -11.97
CA GLN A 180 23.75 19.91 -11.79
C GLN A 180 23.31 18.64 -11.08
N ARG A 181 23.83 17.48 -11.51
CA ARG A 181 23.78 16.25 -10.72
C ARG A 181 24.68 16.43 -9.51
N GLU A 182 24.10 16.89 -8.41
CA GLU A 182 24.76 16.76 -7.13
C GLU A 182 24.90 15.28 -6.78
N ASP A 183 25.96 14.94 -6.06
CA ASP A 183 26.20 13.58 -5.58
C ASP A 183 25.02 13.12 -4.75
N ASN A 184 24.64 11.85 -4.92
CA ASN A 184 23.63 11.23 -4.09
C ASN A 184 24.08 11.27 -2.62
N ILE A 185 23.18 11.64 -1.72
CA ILE A 185 23.40 11.43 -0.28
C ILE A 185 22.83 10.06 0.07
N THR A 186 23.63 9.26 0.75
CA THR A 186 23.19 7.96 1.28
C THR A 186 23.02 8.07 2.79
N LEU A 187 21.83 7.73 3.29
CA LEU A 187 21.56 7.55 4.72
C LEU A 187 21.69 6.06 5.03
N CYS A 188 22.59 5.70 5.91
CA CYS A 188 22.59 4.41 6.60
C CYS A 188 21.86 4.58 7.94
N ALA A 189 20.99 3.64 8.28
CA ALA A 189 20.21 3.71 9.49
C ALA A 189 20.10 2.33 10.16
N ALA A 190 20.06 2.32 11.49
CA ALA A 190 19.78 1.17 12.31
C ALA A 190 18.57 1.47 13.18
N MET A 191 17.54 0.61 13.15
CA MET A 191 16.32 0.80 13.93
C MET A 191 15.89 -0.47 14.66
N GLY A 192 15.31 -0.27 15.84
CA GLY A 192 14.62 -1.29 16.63
C GLY A 192 13.12 -0.98 16.74
N SER A 193 12.39 -1.75 17.52
CA SER A 193 10.96 -1.54 17.79
C SER A 193 10.69 -0.23 18.53
N GLU A 194 11.66 0.26 19.29
CA GLU A 194 11.55 1.49 20.10
C GLU A 194 11.98 2.75 19.33
N GLY A 195 12.39 2.60 18.08
CA GLY A 195 12.75 3.72 17.23
C GLY A 195 14.08 3.58 16.51
N LEU A 196 14.56 4.71 16.00
CA LEU A 196 15.83 4.83 15.33
C LEU A 196 16.96 4.86 16.37
N VAL A 197 17.89 3.89 16.28
CA VAL A 197 19.01 3.77 17.22
C VAL A 197 20.21 4.61 16.76
N HIS A 198 20.58 4.47 15.48
CA HIS A 198 21.69 5.21 14.90
C HIS A 198 21.44 5.53 13.43
N ARG A 199 22.03 6.62 12.96
CA ARG A 199 21.96 7.05 11.56
C ARG A 199 23.20 7.83 11.17
N HIS A 200 23.61 7.65 9.92
CA HIS A 200 24.75 8.35 9.35
C HIS A 200 24.50 8.70 7.88
N ALA A 201 24.46 9.99 7.56
CA ALA A 201 24.29 10.48 6.20
C ALA A 201 25.65 10.83 5.59
N VAL A 202 25.92 10.32 4.40
CA VAL A 202 27.18 10.56 3.69
C VAL A 202 26.95 11.02 2.27
N LEU A 203 27.83 11.86 1.75
CA LEU A 203 27.87 12.21 0.35
C LEU A 203 28.43 11.02 -0.45
N GLY A 204 27.73 10.61 -1.51
CA GLY A 204 28.10 9.46 -2.33
C GLY A 204 27.60 8.12 -1.80
N SER A 205 28.16 7.03 -2.30
CA SER A 205 27.76 5.67 -1.97
C SER A 205 28.36 5.17 -0.66
N TYR A 206 27.63 4.31 0.01
CA TYR A 206 28.14 3.55 1.15
C TYR A 206 29.11 2.46 0.68
N ASN A 207 30.08 2.12 1.54
CA ASN A 207 31.08 1.07 1.30
C ASN A 207 31.42 0.37 2.63
N SER A 208 32.20 -0.71 2.56
CA SER A 208 32.57 -1.50 3.76
C SER A 208 33.27 -0.68 4.84
N GLN A 209 34.13 0.29 4.48
CA GLN A 209 34.82 1.11 5.46
C GLN A 209 33.85 2.04 6.22
N ARG A 210 32.95 2.69 5.49
CA ARG A 210 31.90 3.52 6.11
C ARG A 210 30.94 2.70 6.97
N LEU A 211 30.64 1.47 6.52
CA LEU A 211 29.80 0.55 7.31
C LEU A 211 30.51 0.11 8.59
N LEU A 212 31.83 -0.15 8.57
CA LEU A 212 32.59 -0.46 9.77
C LEU A 212 32.57 0.71 10.77
N THR A 213 32.75 1.94 10.30
CA THR A 213 32.62 3.13 11.15
C THR A 213 31.25 3.21 11.78
N PHE A 214 30.21 3.00 10.97
CA PHE A 214 28.81 2.97 11.46
C PHE A 214 28.59 1.89 12.53
N LEU A 215 29.12 0.69 12.32
CA LEU A 215 29.00 -0.43 13.27
C LEU A 215 29.73 -0.15 14.58
N GLU A 216 30.90 0.51 14.54
CA GLU A 216 31.62 0.93 15.76
C GLU A 216 30.82 1.97 16.55
N GLU A 217 30.30 3.00 15.87
CA GLU A 217 29.47 4.02 16.50
C GLU A 217 28.18 3.40 17.08
N LEU A 218 27.54 2.50 16.34
CA LEU A 218 26.34 1.76 16.79
C LEU A 218 26.66 0.91 18.03
N LYS A 219 27.81 0.22 18.05
CA LYS A 219 28.28 -0.57 19.19
C LYS A 219 28.43 0.30 20.42
N ASP A 220 29.11 1.44 20.31
CA ASP A 220 29.35 2.33 21.41
C ASP A 220 28.04 2.85 22.01
N ILE A 221 27.05 3.24 21.17
CA ILE A 221 25.73 3.67 21.59
C ILE A 221 24.98 2.55 22.35
N LEU A 222 25.03 1.33 21.82
CA LEU A 222 24.28 0.20 22.40
C LEU A 222 24.91 -0.29 23.71
N LEU A 223 26.23 -0.35 23.81
CA LEU A 223 26.93 -0.75 25.01
C LEU A 223 26.81 0.30 26.10
N ASP A 224 26.84 1.60 25.78
CA ASP A 224 26.55 2.69 26.73
C ASP A 224 25.12 2.59 27.26
N ARG A 225 24.13 2.38 26.37
CA ARG A 225 22.73 2.14 26.78
C ARG A 225 22.61 0.95 27.72
N GLN A 226 23.31 -0.15 27.44
CA GLN A 226 23.30 -1.35 28.28
C GLN A 226 23.91 -1.11 29.66
N GLN A 227 24.95 -0.29 29.77
CA GLN A 227 25.57 0.08 31.05
C GLN A 227 24.61 0.90 31.92
N HIS A 228 23.85 1.81 31.33
CA HIS A 228 22.91 2.66 32.06
C HIS A 228 21.58 1.96 32.40
N HIS A 229 21.21 0.93 31.63
CA HIS A 229 20.00 0.14 31.83
C HIS A 229 20.31 -1.37 31.77
N PRO A 230 21.06 -1.91 32.78
CA PRO A 230 21.43 -3.33 32.78
C PRO A 230 20.16 -4.19 32.92
N GLY A 231 19.87 -4.98 31.89
CA GLY A 231 18.83 -5.99 31.91
C GLY A 231 19.26 -7.26 32.69
N PRO A 232 18.36 -8.19 32.96
CA PRO A 232 18.63 -9.38 33.78
C PRO A 232 19.54 -10.44 33.11
N ALA A 233 19.91 -10.30 31.82
CA ALA A 233 20.74 -11.22 31.07
C ALA A 233 21.70 -10.46 30.15
N PRO A 234 22.81 -11.08 29.67
CA PRO A 234 23.64 -10.49 28.65
C PRO A 234 22.79 -10.19 27.41
N HIS A 235 22.72 -8.92 27.05
CA HIS A 235 21.96 -8.44 25.90
C HIS A 235 22.74 -8.76 24.63
N ILE A 236 22.12 -9.48 23.72
CA ILE A 236 22.68 -9.74 22.39
C ILE A 236 21.85 -8.96 21.36
N TYR A 237 22.54 -8.15 20.58
CA TYR A 237 21.96 -7.40 19.49
C TYR A 237 22.08 -8.19 18.19
N VAL A 238 20.96 -8.47 17.56
CA VAL A 238 20.92 -9.18 16.27
C VAL A 238 20.76 -8.15 15.18
N ILE A 239 21.84 -7.91 14.42
CA ILE A 239 21.82 -7.02 13.26
C ILE A 239 21.24 -7.78 12.06
N ILE A 240 20.11 -7.30 11.57
CA ILE A 240 19.42 -7.86 10.40
C ILE A 240 19.54 -6.87 9.24
N TRP A 241 20.05 -7.31 8.11
CA TRP A 241 20.23 -6.52 6.91
C TRP A 241 20.02 -7.33 5.63
N ASP A 242 20.02 -6.65 4.50
CA ASP A 242 19.95 -7.33 3.22
C ASP A 242 21.26 -8.03 2.85
N ASN A 243 21.24 -8.78 1.77
CA ASN A 243 22.31 -9.66 1.37
C ASN A 243 23.22 -9.02 0.29
N VAL A 244 23.59 -7.74 0.43
CA VAL A 244 24.49 -7.08 -0.52
C VAL A 244 25.96 -7.47 -0.32
N ARG A 245 26.76 -7.29 -1.38
CA ARG A 245 28.16 -7.79 -1.40
C ARG A 245 29.05 -7.17 -0.34
N PHE A 246 28.92 -5.88 -0.08
CA PHE A 246 29.81 -5.19 0.85
C PHE A 246 29.54 -5.52 2.33
N HIS A 247 28.33 -6.02 2.67
CA HIS A 247 28.02 -6.59 3.99
C HIS A 247 28.74 -7.92 4.27
N ARG A 248 29.29 -8.57 3.24
CA ARG A 248 29.91 -9.89 3.32
C ARG A 248 31.43 -9.85 3.21
N THR A 249 32.04 -8.69 3.29
CA THR A 249 33.49 -8.58 3.24
C THR A 249 34.15 -9.23 4.46
N ASN A 250 35.41 -9.64 4.33
CA ASN A 250 36.14 -10.25 5.44
C ASN A 250 36.23 -9.32 6.65
N GLN A 251 36.41 -8.03 6.43
CA GLN A 251 36.48 -7.02 7.50
C GLN A 251 35.18 -6.98 8.32
N ILE A 252 34.01 -7.05 7.67
CA ILE A 252 32.72 -7.09 8.36
C ILE A 252 32.57 -8.39 9.15
N ARG A 253 32.96 -9.55 8.56
CA ARG A 253 32.91 -10.84 9.26
C ARG A 253 33.84 -10.84 10.49
N GLU A 254 35.06 -10.32 10.37
CA GLU A 254 36.00 -10.17 11.47
C GLU A 254 35.44 -9.30 12.58
N TRP A 255 34.76 -8.20 12.21
CA TRP A 255 34.09 -7.33 13.18
C TRP A 255 33.07 -8.10 14.02
N PHE A 256 32.18 -8.89 13.38
CA PHE A 256 31.20 -9.71 14.10
C PHE A 256 31.86 -10.83 14.91
N THR A 257 32.91 -11.42 14.41
CA THR A 257 33.68 -12.44 15.16
C THR A 257 34.30 -11.84 16.44
N THR A 258 34.89 -10.67 16.32
CA THR A 258 35.50 -9.95 17.44
C THR A 258 34.48 -9.51 18.48
N ASN A 259 33.30 -9.10 18.04
CA ASN A 259 32.23 -8.61 18.89
C ASN A 259 31.12 -9.65 19.16
N SER A 260 31.39 -10.93 18.95
CA SER A 260 30.38 -12.03 19.01
C SER A 260 29.68 -12.20 20.37
N ASN A 261 30.29 -11.67 21.45
CA ASN A 261 29.67 -11.65 22.78
C ASN A 261 28.45 -10.71 22.89
N HIS A 262 28.32 -9.77 21.97
CA HIS A 262 27.26 -8.75 22.01
C HIS A 262 26.47 -8.66 20.71
N PHE A 263 27.03 -9.10 19.57
CA PHE A 263 26.43 -8.88 18.25
C PHE A 263 26.38 -10.17 17.44
N LEU A 264 25.22 -10.40 16.84
CA LEU A 264 25.00 -11.45 15.85
C LEU A 264 24.61 -10.83 14.51
N ASN A 265 25.02 -11.47 13.43
CA ASN A 265 24.71 -11.08 12.07
C ASN A 265 23.71 -12.04 11.44
N VAL A 266 22.58 -11.52 10.96
CA VAL A 266 21.57 -12.29 10.23
C VAL A 266 21.24 -11.58 8.92
N CYS A 267 21.33 -12.32 7.81
CA CYS A 267 20.93 -11.80 6.51
C CYS A 267 19.46 -12.11 6.21
N LEU A 268 18.74 -11.13 5.70
CA LEU A 268 17.40 -11.33 5.17
C LEU A 268 17.40 -12.31 3.99
N PRO A 269 16.37 -13.14 3.86
CA PRO A 269 16.21 -14.00 2.69
C PRO A 269 16.01 -13.13 1.44
N PRO A 270 16.56 -13.53 0.28
CA PRO A 270 16.38 -12.79 -0.96
C PRO A 270 14.91 -12.60 -1.32
N TYR A 271 14.60 -11.51 -2.01
CA TYR A 271 13.24 -11.15 -2.48
C TYR A 271 12.18 -11.06 -1.36
N SER A 272 12.58 -10.71 -0.13
CA SER A 272 11.70 -10.65 1.04
C SER A 272 11.70 -9.27 1.74
N PRO A 273 11.50 -8.15 1.02
CA PRO A 273 11.50 -6.81 1.63
C PRO A 273 10.38 -6.64 2.67
N PHE A 274 9.29 -7.40 2.58
CA PHE A 274 8.21 -7.42 3.58
C PHE A 274 8.66 -7.94 4.97
N LEU A 275 9.83 -8.59 5.07
CA LEU A 275 10.48 -8.95 6.33
C LEU A 275 11.44 -7.87 6.82
N ASN A 276 11.58 -6.76 6.09
CA ASN A 276 12.50 -5.66 6.39
C ASN A 276 11.74 -4.38 6.76
N PRO A 277 11.37 -4.15 8.04
CA PRO A 277 10.58 -3.00 8.44
C PRO A 277 11.27 -1.65 8.20
N ILE A 278 12.59 -1.62 8.00
CA ILE A 278 13.34 -0.38 7.72
C ILE A 278 13.00 0.21 6.35
N GLU A 279 12.50 -0.59 5.41
CA GLU A 279 12.03 -0.11 4.11
C GLU A 279 10.80 0.83 4.27
N GLU A 280 9.92 0.53 5.20
CA GLU A 280 8.78 1.39 5.53
C GLU A 280 9.24 2.68 6.23
N PHE A 281 10.23 2.58 7.12
CA PHE A 281 10.90 3.76 7.68
C PHE A 281 11.42 4.66 6.57
N PHE A 282 12.21 4.13 5.62
CA PHE A 282 12.76 4.93 4.52
C PHE A 282 11.67 5.51 3.60
N SER A 283 10.57 4.81 3.41
CA SER A 283 9.43 5.33 2.66
C SER A 283 8.80 6.54 3.36
N SER A 284 8.50 6.42 4.64
CA SER A 284 7.94 7.49 5.47
C SER A 284 8.90 8.69 5.58
N TRP A 285 10.17 8.41 5.87
CA TRP A 285 11.23 9.39 5.99
C TRP A 285 11.41 10.20 4.69
N ARG A 286 11.45 9.54 3.53
CA ARG A 286 11.55 10.24 2.23
C ARG A 286 10.42 11.23 2.02
N TRP A 287 9.19 10.88 2.36
CA TRP A 287 8.05 11.81 2.25
C TRP A 287 8.24 13.03 3.13
N LYS A 288 8.68 12.86 4.37
CA LYS A 288 8.95 13.97 5.30
C LYS A 288 10.09 14.87 4.81
N VAL A 289 11.12 14.31 4.18
CA VAL A 289 12.18 15.08 3.52
C VAL A 289 11.64 15.87 2.33
N TYR A 290 10.83 15.26 1.46
CA TYR A 290 10.22 15.94 0.31
C TYR A 290 9.29 17.09 0.71
N ASP A 291 8.54 16.93 1.79
CA ASP A 291 7.62 17.97 2.27
C ASP A 291 8.37 19.22 2.76
N ARG A 292 9.63 19.09 3.15
CA ARG A 292 10.51 20.22 3.52
C ARG A 292 11.12 20.95 2.32
N GLN A 293 11.00 20.41 1.13
CA GLN A 293 11.45 21.01 -0.14
C GLN A 293 12.92 21.52 -0.09
N PRO A 294 13.89 20.69 0.29
CA PRO A 294 15.29 21.15 0.34
C PRO A 294 15.80 21.49 -1.06
N TYR A 295 16.49 22.61 -1.19
CA TYR A 295 17.03 23.12 -2.48
C TYR A 295 18.56 23.05 -2.56
N THR A 296 19.26 22.84 -1.46
CA THR A 296 20.71 22.71 -1.37
C THR A 296 21.09 21.45 -0.61
N THR A 297 22.33 20.99 -0.78
CA THR A 297 22.87 19.83 -0.04
C THR A 297 22.82 20.03 1.47
N GLU A 298 23.17 21.22 1.96
CA GLU A 298 23.12 21.54 3.40
C GLU A 298 21.67 21.51 3.92
N ASN A 299 20.75 22.12 3.19
CA ASN A 299 19.32 22.06 3.53
C ASN A 299 18.76 20.64 3.46
N LEU A 300 19.29 19.81 2.54
CA LEU A 300 18.92 18.41 2.43
C LEU A 300 19.37 17.62 3.66
N LEU A 301 20.63 17.73 4.08
CA LEU A 301 21.13 17.06 5.27
C LEU A 301 20.32 17.43 6.51
N ARG A 302 20.04 18.72 6.70
CA ARG A 302 19.18 19.20 7.79
C ARG A 302 17.75 18.67 7.68
N ALA A 303 17.16 18.63 6.48
CA ALA A 303 15.84 18.08 6.26
C ALA A 303 15.79 16.57 6.56
N MET A 304 16.86 15.84 6.22
CA MET A 304 17.02 14.41 6.52
C MET A 304 17.05 14.16 8.03
N GLU A 305 17.82 14.95 8.78
CA GLU A 305 17.88 14.88 10.23
C GLU A 305 16.54 15.14 10.91
N LEU A 306 15.89 16.25 10.54
CA LEU A 306 14.57 16.61 11.08
C LEU A 306 13.50 15.59 10.71
N ALA A 307 13.56 15.01 9.51
CA ALA A 307 12.62 13.99 9.08
C ALA A 307 12.71 12.70 9.91
N CYS A 308 13.89 12.36 10.41
CA CYS A 308 14.08 11.24 11.34
C CYS A 308 13.37 11.52 12.69
N VAL A 309 13.51 12.72 13.21
CA VAL A 309 12.90 13.12 14.51
C VAL A 309 11.37 13.16 14.43
N ASP A 310 10.80 13.47 13.28
CA ASP A 310 9.34 13.55 13.09
C ASP A 310 8.63 12.20 13.05
N ILE A 311 9.35 11.09 13.07
CA ILE A 311 8.75 9.76 13.02
C ILE A 311 8.49 9.30 14.45
N PRO A 312 7.23 9.12 14.84
CA PRO A 312 6.88 8.70 16.20
C PRO A 312 7.21 7.21 16.43
N VAL A 313 7.46 6.84 17.68
CA VAL A 313 7.81 5.46 18.07
C VAL A 313 6.73 4.46 17.68
N GLU A 314 5.46 4.85 17.75
CA GLU A 314 4.33 4.02 17.37
C GLU A 314 4.41 3.54 15.93
N ALA A 315 4.97 4.36 15.02
CA ALA A 315 5.16 3.98 13.63
C ALA A 315 6.17 2.82 13.50
N PHE A 316 7.28 2.85 14.25
CA PHE A 316 8.24 1.73 14.27
C PHE A 316 7.57 0.45 14.74
N GLN A 317 6.80 0.50 15.81
CA GLN A 317 6.07 -0.65 16.33
C GLN A 317 5.06 -1.20 15.32
N GLU A 318 4.40 -0.34 14.54
CA GLU A 318 3.49 -0.75 13.47
C GLU A 318 4.23 -1.46 12.34
N TRP A 319 5.38 -0.95 11.91
CA TRP A 319 6.19 -1.58 10.86
C TRP A 319 6.73 -2.95 11.30
N PHE A 320 7.16 -3.07 12.54
CA PHE A 320 7.54 -4.37 13.10
C PHE A 320 6.35 -5.34 13.16
N ARG A 321 5.16 -4.88 13.56
CA ARG A 321 3.94 -5.71 13.55
C ARG A 321 3.57 -6.13 12.14
N HIS A 322 3.65 -5.21 11.18
CA HIS A 322 3.39 -5.49 9.76
C HIS A 322 4.34 -6.56 9.23
N SER A 323 5.64 -6.41 9.44
CA SER A 323 6.63 -7.42 9.04
C SER A 323 6.35 -8.79 9.67
N ARG A 324 6.02 -8.84 10.98
CA ARG A 324 5.68 -10.08 11.69
C ARG A 324 4.38 -10.73 11.20
N ALA A 325 3.46 -9.98 10.63
CA ALA A 325 2.22 -10.52 10.05
C ALA A 325 2.47 -11.50 8.90
N PHE A 326 3.64 -11.43 8.25
CA PHE A 326 4.06 -12.39 7.22
C PHE A 326 4.65 -13.69 7.77
N PHE A 327 5.02 -13.74 9.05
CA PHE A 327 5.68 -14.92 9.65
C PHE A 327 4.88 -16.21 9.49
N PRO A 328 3.56 -16.28 9.79
CA PRO A 328 2.78 -17.50 9.61
C PRO A 328 2.82 -18.01 8.17
N ARG A 329 2.72 -17.12 7.19
CA ARG A 329 2.77 -17.48 5.77
C ARG A 329 4.15 -17.98 5.34
N CYS A 330 5.21 -17.41 5.86
CA CYS A 330 6.58 -17.87 5.60
C CYS A 330 6.83 -19.24 6.23
N LEU A 331 6.34 -19.48 7.47
CA LEU A 331 6.42 -20.78 8.13
C LEU A 331 5.59 -21.86 7.41
N ALA A 332 4.45 -21.47 6.84
CA ALA A 332 3.64 -22.35 6.00
C ALA A 332 4.19 -22.53 4.58
N ARG A 333 5.28 -21.85 4.21
CA ARG A 333 5.85 -21.82 2.84
C ARG A 333 4.85 -21.37 1.78
N ASP A 334 3.95 -20.46 2.15
CA ASP A 334 2.94 -19.90 1.24
C ASP A 334 3.54 -18.98 0.17
N ASN A 335 2.78 -18.76 -0.90
CA ASN A 335 3.08 -17.75 -1.88
C ASN A 335 2.81 -16.35 -1.31
N ILE A 336 3.79 -15.46 -1.43
CA ILE A 336 3.66 -14.05 -1.04
C ILE A 336 3.68 -13.21 -2.31
N ALA A 337 2.53 -12.71 -2.71
CA ALA A 337 2.35 -11.98 -3.96
C ALA A 337 2.64 -10.49 -3.83
N CYS A 338 2.56 -9.92 -2.62
CA CYS A 338 2.73 -8.49 -2.38
C CYS A 338 3.41 -8.25 -1.03
N ASP A 339 4.08 -7.11 -0.88
CA ASP A 339 4.71 -6.67 0.39
C ASP A 339 3.72 -5.89 1.28
N VAL A 340 2.53 -5.65 0.79
CA VAL A 340 1.43 -5.06 1.54
C VAL A 340 0.44 -6.16 1.88
N ASP A 341 -0.10 -6.15 3.09
CA ASP A 341 -1.21 -7.02 3.49
C ASP A 341 -2.48 -6.63 2.70
N GLU A 342 -2.44 -6.84 1.39
CA GLU A 342 -3.68 -6.81 0.64
C GLU A 342 -4.49 -8.01 1.15
N VAL A 343 -5.59 -7.74 1.84
CA VAL A 343 -6.67 -8.72 2.01
C VAL A 343 -6.90 -9.30 0.63
N MET A 344 -6.42 -10.51 0.42
CA MET A 344 -6.57 -11.21 -0.85
C MET A 344 -8.05 -11.11 -1.18
N TRP A 345 -8.37 -10.56 -2.32
CA TRP A 345 -9.75 -10.40 -2.77
C TRP A 345 -10.48 -11.73 -2.55
N PRO A 346 -11.56 -11.78 -1.76
CA PRO A 346 -12.19 -13.04 -1.41
C PRO A 346 -12.56 -13.80 -2.68
N ASP A 347 -12.32 -15.08 -2.68
CA ASP A 347 -12.63 -15.99 -3.78
C ASP A 347 -14.07 -15.76 -4.27
N ALA A 348 -14.32 -15.96 -5.55
CA ALA A 348 -15.63 -15.72 -6.16
C ALA A 348 -16.79 -16.42 -5.41
N ALA A 349 -16.53 -17.56 -4.76
CA ALA A 349 -17.46 -18.27 -3.90
C ALA A 349 -17.86 -17.49 -2.63
N GLN A 350 -16.93 -16.74 -2.01
CA GLN A 350 -17.19 -15.98 -0.78
C GLN A 350 -17.90 -14.63 -1.02
N ARG A 351 -18.12 -14.23 -2.30
CA ARG A 351 -18.80 -12.99 -2.65
C ARG A 351 -20.32 -13.09 -2.69
N HIS A 352 -20.85 -14.30 -2.84
CA HIS A 352 -22.30 -14.51 -2.83
C HIS A 352 -22.88 -14.39 -1.43
N ASP A 353 -22.12 -14.74 -0.38
CA ASP A 353 -22.62 -14.69 1.01
C ASP A 353 -22.58 -13.29 1.63
N ALA A 354 -21.81 -12.35 1.07
CA ALA A 354 -21.73 -10.97 1.56
C ALA A 354 -22.74 -10.01 0.90
N ALA A 355 -23.58 -10.50 -0.01
CA ALA A 355 -24.58 -9.72 -0.76
C ALA A 355 -26.04 -10.11 -0.44
N GLN A 356 -26.25 -10.94 0.61
CA GLN A 356 -27.59 -11.25 1.14
C GLN A 356 -27.95 -10.37 2.33
#